data_b570491dd2f8f6b428b98360cd075751
#
_entry.id   b570491dd2f8f6b428b98360cd075751
#
_cell.length_a   1.000
_cell.length_b   1.000
_cell.length_c   1.000
_cell.angle_alpha   90.00
_cell.angle_beta   90.00
_cell.angle_gamma   90.00
#
_symmetry.space_group_name_H-M   'P 1'
#
loop_
_entity.id
_entity.type
_entity.pdbx_description
1 polymer ?
#
loop_
_entity_poly.entity_id
_entity_poly.type
_entity_poly.pdbx_seq_one_letter_code
_entity_poly.pdbx_strand_id
1 'polypeptide(L)'
;AMGEWAPDGRWVDVWIDGSYQGCYLLCEKVQVGTNRVELEQEDGILAEADNIYYNGEEYWFTGNQSGTHFTLKDSAADDLDEQDSATLKAWSGFETALDEFEDVLYASDKDWNIISSKIDVQSFADYYLISEWVENWDTFKSSTFCYRDGADDVLHMGPVWDYDSALNNEDESYGVSDPHADYAMNIQDQQRGEISLTWFTELMKCQQFREVVQERYQHTMRPLLENWSETCNDYRSTLENSAKMEFVRWDLKDQPGTARADESGTWQQDVDKLQDWIAQRTAYMTKRFDDEFVRRGNQADSMTLGGLNDNAVKLGAGQNKKYTFRLTPASACDTVRVTVDDPTVAKAEIGTYAGTFVVTGVQNGETTLTVRAGAASATVNVIIDDEARNGWYEENGKHYWYVDGERQGLQKGGLEFTDPDTGCRYWLDPDDSGARAEKRKVQLDE
;
A
#
# COMPACT_ATOMS: atom_id res chain seq x y z
N ALA A 1 -21.66 -11.33 -1.99
CA ALA A 1 -21.82 -12.07 -3.25
C ALA A 1 -20.70 -13.09 -3.47
N MET A 2 -19.46 -12.77 -3.10
CA MET A 2 -18.31 -13.69 -3.21
C MET A 2 -18.13 -14.59 -1.97
N GLY A 3 -18.90 -14.37 -0.92
CA GLY A 3 -18.92 -15.20 0.29
C GLY A 3 -18.55 -14.45 1.56
N GLU A 4 -17.81 -13.33 1.42
CA GLU A 4 -17.39 -12.51 2.54
C GLU A 4 -18.45 -11.47 2.92
N TRP A 5 -18.47 -11.09 4.19
CA TRP A 5 -19.29 -9.96 4.65
C TRP A 5 -18.72 -8.64 4.07
N ALA A 6 -19.63 -7.78 3.68
CA ALA A 6 -19.31 -6.41 3.32
C ALA A 6 -20.43 -5.49 3.84
N PRO A 7 -20.15 -4.22 4.19
CA PRO A 7 -21.17 -3.27 4.61
C PRO A 7 -22.29 -3.15 3.58
N ASP A 8 -23.54 -3.32 4.02
CA ASP A 8 -24.72 -3.02 3.20
C ASP A 8 -25.04 -1.53 3.29
N GLY A 9 -25.67 -0.97 2.25
CA GLY A 9 -26.00 0.43 2.19
C GLY A 9 -27.29 0.72 1.44
N ARG A 10 -27.89 1.87 1.77
CA ARG A 10 -29.10 2.37 1.11
C ARG A 10 -28.94 3.85 0.81
N TRP A 11 -29.31 4.24 -0.38
CA TRP A 11 -29.42 5.65 -0.73
C TRP A 11 -30.62 6.28 -0.05
N VAL A 12 -30.42 7.44 0.56
CA VAL A 12 -31.46 8.20 1.32
C VAL A 12 -31.39 9.68 0.98
N ASP A 13 -32.56 10.31 0.81
CA ASP A 13 -32.65 11.76 0.74
C ASP A 13 -32.76 12.32 2.16
N VAL A 14 -31.81 13.15 2.57
CA VAL A 14 -31.73 13.70 3.93
C VAL A 14 -32.39 15.06 4.01
N TRP A 15 -33.26 15.24 5.00
CA TRP A 15 -33.92 16.49 5.33
C TRP A 15 -33.67 16.86 6.78
N ILE A 16 -33.21 18.08 7.05
CA ILE A 16 -33.00 18.61 8.39
C ILE A 16 -33.80 19.89 8.51
N ASP A 17 -34.69 19.98 9.51
CA ASP A 17 -35.54 21.13 9.76
C ASP A 17 -36.33 21.60 8.51
N GLY A 18 -36.77 20.65 7.68
CA GLY A 18 -37.52 20.90 6.46
C GLY A 18 -36.67 21.37 5.27
N SER A 19 -35.35 21.39 5.40
CA SER A 19 -34.43 21.71 4.33
C SER A 19 -33.75 20.44 3.79
N TYR A 20 -33.78 20.26 2.48
CA TYR A 20 -33.09 19.18 1.79
C TYR A 20 -31.57 19.36 1.94
N GLN A 21 -30.85 18.32 2.38
CA GLN A 21 -29.43 18.33 2.61
C GLN A 21 -28.65 17.60 1.52
N GLY A 22 -29.29 16.69 0.81
CA GLY A 22 -28.64 15.91 -0.25
C GLY A 22 -29.07 14.45 -0.23
N CYS A 23 -28.55 13.71 -1.23
CA CYS A 23 -28.67 12.27 -1.35
C CYS A 23 -27.40 11.61 -0.78
N TYR A 24 -27.57 10.76 0.22
CA TYR A 24 -26.48 10.14 0.95
C TYR A 24 -26.59 8.61 0.92
N LEU A 25 -25.44 7.94 1.03
CA LEU A 25 -25.40 6.51 1.28
C LEU A 25 -25.43 6.26 2.80
N LEU A 26 -26.54 5.75 3.30
CA LEU A 26 -26.64 5.22 4.66
C LEU A 26 -26.10 3.80 4.65
N CYS A 27 -24.90 3.59 5.18
CA CYS A 27 -24.21 2.30 5.17
C CYS A 27 -23.95 1.77 6.59
N GLU A 28 -23.69 0.48 6.66
CA GLU A 28 -23.20 -0.19 7.85
C GLU A 28 -21.76 0.24 8.15
N LYS A 29 -21.40 0.26 9.42
CA LYS A 29 -20.04 0.54 9.87
C LYS A 29 -19.22 -0.76 9.88
N VAL A 30 -17.97 -0.70 9.47
CA VAL A 30 -17.00 -1.78 9.70
C VAL A 30 -16.69 -1.83 11.19
N GLN A 31 -17.03 -2.92 11.81
CA GLN A 31 -16.78 -3.21 13.24
C GLN A 31 -16.97 -4.70 13.53
N VAL A 32 -16.45 -5.17 14.65
CA VAL A 32 -16.74 -6.51 15.17
C VAL A 32 -18.16 -6.58 15.70
N GLY A 33 -18.84 -7.68 15.46
CA GLY A 33 -20.19 -7.94 15.99
C GLY A 33 -21.05 -8.82 15.10
N THR A 34 -22.20 -9.21 15.64
CA THR A 34 -23.18 -10.03 14.92
C THR A 34 -23.66 -9.34 13.66
N ASN A 35 -23.63 -10.02 12.53
CA ASN A 35 -23.93 -9.49 11.18
C ASN A 35 -22.96 -8.35 10.75
N ARG A 36 -21.77 -8.37 11.25
CA ARG A 36 -20.63 -7.52 10.88
C ARG A 36 -19.42 -8.44 10.63
N VAL A 37 -18.22 -8.01 11.02
CA VAL A 37 -17.09 -8.93 11.13
C VAL A 37 -17.34 -9.79 12.37
N GLU A 38 -17.76 -11.03 12.15
CA GLU A 38 -18.07 -11.94 13.25
C GLU A 38 -16.77 -12.60 13.72
N LEU A 39 -16.34 -12.26 14.94
CA LEU A 39 -15.22 -12.88 15.64
C LEU A 39 -15.79 -13.62 16.86
N GLU A 40 -15.59 -14.94 16.89
CA GLU A 40 -16.14 -15.81 17.94
C GLU A 40 -15.20 -15.94 19.14
N GLN A 41 -13.90 -15.71 18.94
CA GLN A 41 -12.89 -15.86 19.99
C GLN A 41 -12.65 -14.53 20.69
N GLU A 42 -12.47 -14.55 22.02
CA GLU A 42 -12.22 -13.34 22.82
C GLU A 42 -10.91 -12.59 22.40
N ASP A 43 -9.98 -13.28 21.76
CA ASP A 43 -8.74 -12.70 21.23
C ASP A 43 -8.80 -12.40 19.72
N GLY A 44 -10.01 -12.29 19.16
CA GLY A 44 -10.24 -11.87 17.80
C GLY A 44 -9.91 -10.38 17.58
N ILE A 45 -9.25 -10.06 16.48
CA ILE A 45 -8.78 -8.71 16.13
C ILE A 45 -9.22 -8.33 14.71
N LEU A 46 -9.72 -7.11 14.57
CA LEU A 46 -9.93 -6.42 13.31
C LEU A 46 -8.93 -5.26 13.19
N ALA A 47 -8.12 -5.28 12.16
CA ALA A 47 -7.08 -4.29 11.88
C ALA A 47 -7.28 -3.63 10.52
N GLU A 48 -6.67 -2.46 10.35
CA GLU A 48 -6.60 -1.74 9.08
C GLU A 48 -5.14 -1.44 8.73
N ALA A 49 -4.75 -1.73 7.50
CA ALA A 49 -3.54 -1.17 6.91
C ALA A 49 -3.82 0.29 6.54
N ASP A 50 -3.15 1.21 7.25
CA ASP A 50 -3.33 2.65 7.09
C ASP A 50 -1.97 3.36 7.12
N ASN A 51 -1.46 3.69 5.95
CA ASN A 51 -0.18 4.39 5.81
C ASN A 51 -0.32 5.93 5.83
N ILE A 52 -1.54 6.45 5.99
CA ILE A 52 -1.82 7.89 5.95
C ILE A 52 -2.10 8.44 7.35
N TYR A 53 -3.00 7.82 8.08
CA TYR A 53 -3.53 8.36 9.33
C TYR A 53 -3.13 7.57 10.58
N TYR A 54 -2.35 6.49 10.44
CA TYR A 54 -1.94 5.59 11.53
C TYR A 54 -1.41 6.31 12.77
N ASN A 55 -0.70 7.43 12.58
CA ASN A 55 -0.09 8.20 13.68
C ASN A 55 -1.12 8.97 14.54
N GLY A 56 -2.36 9.02 14.13
CA GLY A 56 -3.49 9.53 14.91
C GLY A 56 -4.18 8.47 15.76
N GLU A 57 -3.84 7.19 15.57
CA GLU A 57 -4.41 6.06 16.30
C GLU A 57 -3.57 5.72 17.54
N GLU A 58 -4.22 5.21 18.58
CA GLU A 58 -3.56 4.88 19.83
C GLU A 58 -2.72 3.60 19.73
N TYR A 59 -3.23 2.59 19.01
CA TYR A 59 -2.60 1.29 18.87
C TYR A 59 -2.31 0.98 17.41
N TRP A 60 -1.03 0.94 17.07
CA TRP A 60 -0.56 0.59 15.74
C TRP A 60 0.85 -0.03 15.80
N PHE A 61 1.21 -0.77 14.77
CA PHE A 61 2.56 -1.30 14.54
C PHE A 61 2.92 -1.20 13.06
N THR A 62 4.18 -1.49 12.75
CA THR A 62 4.68 -1.53 11.37
C THR A 62 5.04 -2.95 11.01
N GLY A 63 4.45 -3.48 9.93
CA GLY A 63 4.79 -4.80 9.40
C GLY A 63 6.28 -4.90 9.05
N ASN A 64 6.91 -5.97 9.46
CA ASN A 64 8.37 -6.11 9.49
C ASN A 64 9.02 -6.19 8.11
N GLN A 65 8.29 -6.58 7.06
CA GLN A 65 8.79 -6.70 5.69
C GLN A 65 8.15 -5.68 4.75
N SER A 66 6.84 -5.45 4.84
CA SER A 66 6.13 -4.50 3.97
C SER A 66 6.42 -3.04 4.31
N GLY A 67 6.72 -2.75 5.57
CA GLY A 67 6.79 -1.39 6.10
C GLY A 67 5.43 -0.71 6.24
N THR A 68 4.34 -1.43 5.99
CA THR A 68 2.96 -0.94 6.13
C THR A 68 2.61 -0.78 7.59
N HIS A 69 1.89 0.29 7.92
CA HIS A 69 1.37 0.54 9.26
C HIS A 69 0.00 -0.11 9.41
N PHE A 70 -0.18 -0.86 10.50
CA PHE A 70 -1.45 -1.51 10.85
C PHE A 70 -2.00 -0.88 12.12
N THR A 71 -3.28 -0.52 12.11
CA THR A 71 -3.98 0.09 13.24
C THR A 71 -5.02 -0.86 13.79
N LEU A 72 -5.18 -0.90 15.12
CA LEU A 72 -6.26 -1.64 15.76
C LEU A 72 -7.57 -0.88 15.55
N LYS A 73 -8.55 -1.51 14.90
CA LYS A 73 -9.86 -0.88 14.64
C LYS A 73 -10.95 -1.38 15.56
N ASP A 74 -10.96 -2.68 15.87
CA ASP A 74 -11.92 -3.28 16.77
C ASP A 74 -11.42 -4.64 17.28
N SER A 75 -12.04 -5.15 18.33
CA SER A 75 -11.69 -6.40 18.98
C SER A 75 -12.95 -7.12 19.45
N ALA A 76 -12.88 -8.43 19.57
CA ALA A 76 -13.94 -9.21 20.20
C ALA A 76 -14.00 -8.98 21.73
N ALA A 77 -12.89 -8.52 22.34
CA ALA A 77 -12.84 -8.13 23.75
C ALA A 77 -12.99 -6.61 23.90
N ASP A 78 -13.83 -6.18 24.87
CA ASP A 78 -14.23 -4.79 25.10
C ASP A 78 -13.43 -4.14 26.26
N ASP A 79 -12.08 -4.25 26.31
CA ASP A 79 -11.32 -3.71 27.43
C ASP A 79 -9.98 -3.04 27.04
N LEU A 80 -10.04 -1.98 26.26
CA LEU A 80 -8.85 -1.21 25.85
C LEU A 80 -8.23 -0.38 27.00
N ASP A 81 -8.93 -0.23 28.13
CA ASP A 81 -8.56 0.75 29.18
C ASP A 81 -7.41 0.27 30.10
N GLU A 82 -6.95 -0.98 30.02
CA GLU A 82 -5.88 -1.52 30.87
C GLU A 82 -4.67 -1.97 30.05
N GLN A 83 -3.46 -1.60 30.45
CA GLN A 83 -2.20 -1.97 29.76
C GLN A 83 -1.99 -3.48 29.59
N ASP A 84 -2.58 -4.28 30.45
CA ASP A 84 -2.56 -5.76 30.41
C ASP A 84 -3.88 -6.37 29.94
N SER A 85 -4.71 -5.58 29.26
CA SER A 85 -6.02 -6.02 28.78
C SER A 85 -5.95 -7.22 27.85
N ALA A 86 -7.04 -7.97 27.75
CA ALA A 86 -7.14 -9.08 26.81
C ALA A 86 -6.95 -8.59 25.38
N THR A 87 -7.52 -7.42 25.04
CA THR A 87 -7.37 -6.78 23.75
C THR A 87 -5.92 -6.48 23.40
N LEU A 88 -5.12 -5.91 24.32
CA LEU A 88 -3.71 -5.59 24.04
C LEU A 88 -2.86 -6.85 23.85
N LYS A 89 -3.18 -7.94 24.58
CA LYS A 89 -2.52 -9.23 24.36
C LYS A 89 -2.90 -9.84 23.02
N ALA A 90 -4.17 -9.77 22.64
CA ALA A 90 -4.67 -10.22 21.35
C ALA A 90 -4.02 -9.42 20.22
N TRP A 91 -3.90 -8.09 20.37
CA TRP A 91 -3.23 -7.21 19.44
C TRP A 91 -1.76 -7.58 19.22
N SER A 92 -1.01 -7.82 20.30
CA SER A 92 0.37 -8.29 20.19
C SER A 92 0.49 -9.68 19.55
N GLY A 93 -0.51 -10.54 19.78
CA GLY A 93 -0.62 -11.85 19.10
C GLY A 93 -0.91 -11.71 17.61
N PHE A 94 -1.73 -10.74 17.24
CA PHE A 94 -2.02 -10.39 15.83
C PHE A 94 -0.77 -9.85 15.12
N GLU A 95 -0.04 -8.91 15.72
CA GLU A 95 1.25 -8.40 15.23
C GLU A 95 2.22 -9.55 14.95
N THR A 96 2.39 -10.45 15.93
CA THR A 96 3.27 -11.61 15.77
C THR A 96 2.87 -12.49 14.60
N ALA A 97 1.57 -12.79 14.45
CA ALA A 97 1.08 -13.64 13.36
C ALA A 97 1.25 -12.99 11.99
N LEU A 98 1.08 -11.65 11.92
CA LEU A 98 1.28 -10.88 10.70
C LEU A 98 2.75 -10.84 10.31
N ASP A 99 3.66 -10.60 11.26
CA ASP A 99 5.10 -10.62 11.03
C ASP A 99 5.58 -12.00 10.57
N GLU A 100 5.10 -13.08 11.20
CA GLU A 100 5.38 -14.45 10.75
C GLU A 100 4.88 -14.74 9.33
N PHE A 101 3.73 -14.18 8.95
CA PHE A 101 3.23 -14.28 7.57
C PHE A 101 4.12 -13.48 6.61
N GLU A 102 4.47 -12.23 6.95
CA GLU A 102 5.34 -11.42 6.11
C GLU A 102 6.72 -12.06 5.93
N ASP A 103 7.31 -12.62 6.96
CA ASP A 103 8.61 -13.28 6.89
C ASP A 103 8.64 -14.40 5.85
N VAL A 104 7.60 -15.24 5.78
CA VAL A 104 7.54 -16.32 4.80
C VAL A 104 7.09 -15.83 3.42
N LEU A 105 6.24 -14.81 3.37
CA LEU A 105 5.78 -14.22 2.11
C LEU A 105 6.90 -13.50 1.36
N TYR A 106 7.73 -12.74 2.06
CA TYR A 106 8.82 -11.98 1.44
C TYR A 106 10.13 -12.78 1.30
N ALA A 107 10.17 -14.02 1.79
CA ALA A 107 11.33 -14.88 1.61
C ALA A 107 11.66 -15.05 0.12
N SER A 108 12.94 -15.08 -0.21
CA SER A 108 13.42 -15.28 -1.59
C SER A 108 13.07 -16.68 -2.13
N ASP A 109 13.02 -17.67 -1.24
CA ASP A 109 12.61 -19.05 -1.54
C ASP A 109 11.25 -19.31 -0.86
N LYS A 110 10.17 -19.07 -1.64
CA LYS A 110 8.80 -19.12 -1.14
C LYS A 110 8.30 -20.56 -1.03
N ASP A 111 7.95 -21.00 0.18
CA ASP A 111 7.22 -22.26 0.40
C ASP A 111 5.72 -21.97 0.49
N TRP A 112 4.99 -22.32 -0.56
CA TRP A 112 3.54 -22.13 -0.61
C TRP A 112 2.78 -22.84 0.50
N ASN A 113 3.23 -24.03 0.94
CA ASN A 113 2.55 -24.74 2.02
C ASN A 113 2.63 -23.97 3.35
N ILE A 114 3.74 -23.29 3.58
CA ILE A 114 3.89 -22.45 4.76
C ILE A 114 3.08 -21.16 4.60
N ILE A 115 3.19 -20.48 3.45
CA ILE A 115 2.44 -19.24 3.19
C ILE A 115 0.93 -19.48 3.32
N SER A 116 0.41 -20.51 2.65
CA SER A 116 -1.03 -20.81 2.65
C SER A 116 -1.56 -21.29 4.01
N SER A 117 -0.70 -21.74 4.91
CA SER A 117 -1.08 -22.09 6.29
C SER A 117 -1.25 -20.88 7.22
N LYS A 118 -0.87 -19.67 6.77
CA LYS A 118 -0.94 -18.44 7.56
C LYS A 118 -2.12 -17.54 7.18
N ILE A 119 -2.77 -17.81 6.04
CA ILE A 119 -3.82 -16.95 5.47
C ILE A 119 -5.04 -17.76 5.02
N ASP A 120 -6.21 -17.16 5.04
CA ASP A 120 -7.33 -17.63 4.26
C ASP A 120 -7.12 -17.23 2.79
N VAL A 121 -6.64 -18.20 2.00
CA VAL A 121 -6.25 -17.97 0.60
C VAL A 121 -7.41 -17.47 -0.25
N GLN A 122 -8.65 -17.86 0.08
CA GLN A 122 -9.84 -17.46 -0.66
C GLN A 122 -10.17 -15.99 -0.40
N SER A 123 -10.19 -15.55 0.85
CA SER A 123 -10.45 -14.14 1.19
C SER A 123 -9.41 -13.21 0.56
N PHE A 124 -8.13 -13.62 0.55
CA PHE A 124 -7.07 -12.88 -0.13
C PHE A 124 -7.31 -12.81 -1.64
N ALA A 125 -7.67 -13.91 -2.29
CA ALA A 125 -7.95 -13.91 -3.72
C ALA A 125 -9.16 -13.06 -4.09
N ASP A 126 -10.22 -13.11 -3.28
CA ASP A 126 -11.45 -12.35 -3.49
C ASP A 126 -11.21 -10.85 -3.28
N TYR A 127 -10.48 -10.48 -2.23
CA TYR A 127 -10.11 -9.08 -1.97
C TYR A 127 -9.24 -8.50 -3.09
N TYR A 128 -8.25 -9.28 -3.57
CA TYR A 128 -7.44 -8.93 -4.73
C TYR A 128 -8.31 -8.68 -5.97
N LEU A 129 -9.20 -9.61 -6.30
CA LEU A 129 -10.03 -9.52 -7.51
C LEU A 129 -10.98 -8.34 -7.49
N ILE A 130 -11.58 -8.02 -6.34
CA ILE A 130 -12.44 -6.85 -6.17
C ILE A 130 -11.60 -5.58 -6.36
N SER A 131 -10.48 -5.46 -5.65
CA SER A 131 -9.59 -4.30 -5.72
C SER A 131 -9.02 -4.10 -7.13
N GLU A 132 -8.65 -5.18 -7.81
CA GLU A 132 -8.21 -5.16 -9.20
C GLU A 132 -9.30 -4.67 -10.14
N TRP A 133 -10.54 -5.14 -9.97
CA TRP A 133 -11.63 -4.78 -10.86
C TRP A 133 -12.06 -3.33 -10.73
N VAL A 134 -12.17 -2.81 -9.52
CA VAL A 134 -12.69 -1.46 -9.28
C VAL A 134 -11.62 -0.37 -9.36
N GLU A 135 -10.33 -0.72 -9.29
CA GLU A 135 -9.20 0.23 -9.28
C GLU A 135 -9.36 1.32 -8.22
N ASN A 136 -9.59 0.94 -6.97
CA ASN A 136 -9.73 1.91 -5.88
C ASN A 136 -8.38 2.51 -5.50
N TRP A 137 -8.26 3.85 -5.56
CA TRP A 137 -7.02 4.58 -5.26
C TRP A 137 -6.47 4.32 -3.86
N ASP A 138 -7.34 4.16 -2.86
CA ASP A 138 -6.93 3.94 -1.48
C ASP A 138 -6.56 2.47 -1.17
N THR A 139 -6.86 1.57 -2.08
CA THR A 139 -6.53 0.14 -1.92
C THR A 139 -5.04 -0.04 -1.62
N PHE A 140 -4.73 -0.80 -0.56
CA PHE A 140 -3.39 -1.15 -0.07
C PHE A 140 -2.58 0.02 0.52
N LYS A 141 -3.18 1.20 0.60
CA LYS A 141 -2.57 2.40 1.18
C LYS A 141 -3.25 2.79 2.48
N SER A 142 -4.57 2.81 2.48
CA SER A 142 -5.46 3.02 3.63
C SER A 142 -6.75 2.22 3.44
N SER A 143 -7.64 2.24 4.40
CA SER A 143 -8.97 1.59 4.32
C SER A 143 -8.92 0.11 3.91
N THR A 144 -7.78 -0.55 4.15
CA THR A 144 -7.53 -1.93 3.79
C THR A 144 -7.59 -2.81 5.04
N PHE A 145 -8.71 -3.49 5.22
CA PHE A 145 -8.97 -4.27 6.43
C PHE A 145 -8.48 -5.70 6.32
N CYS A 146 -8.02 -6.22 7.46
CA CYS A 146 -7.74 -7.63 7.67
C CYS A 146 -8.11 -8.01 9.10
N TYR A 147 -8.39 -9.30 9.34
CA TYR A 147 -8.79 -9.76 10.65
C TYR A 147 -8.27 -11.18 10.94
N ARG A 148 -8.36 -11.56 12.21
CA ARG A 148 -8.04 -12.90 12.68
C ARG A 148 -8.96 -13.23 13.85
N ASP A 149 -9.66 -14.38 13.81
CA ASP A 149 -10.56 -14.83 14.87
C ASP A 149 -9.82 -15.66 15.91
N GLY A 150 -8.88 -15.01 16.63
CA GLY A 150 -8.10 -15.59 17.71
C GLY A 150 -6.78 -16.24 17.29
N ALA A 151 -6.07 -16.78 18.31
CA ALA A 151 -4.70 -17.28 18.14
C ALA A 151 -4.58 -18.54 17.27
N ASP A 152 -5.64 -19.33 17.20
CA ASP A 152 -5.66 -20.59 16.44
C ASP A 152 -6.16 -20.40 14.97
N ASP A 153 -6.60 -19.19 14.60
CA ASP A 153 -7.06 -18.86 13.27
C ASP A 153 -5.92 -18.31 12.38
N VAL A 154 -6.20 -18.15 11.09
CA VAL A 154 -5.31 -17.55 10.10
C VAL A 154 -5.69 -16.10 9.82
N LEU A 155 -4.87 -15.36 9.07
CA LEU A 155 -5.20 -14.01 8.61
C LEU A 155 -6.24 -14.06 7.49
N HIS A 156 -7.28 -13.22 7.57
CA HIS A 156 -8.30 -12.99 6.55
C HIS A 156 -8.21 -11.58 6.00
N MET A 157 -8.46 -11.40 4.70
CA MET A 157 -8.60 -10.08 4.08
C MET A 157 -10.06 -9.64 4.06
N GLY A 158 -10.27 -8.36 4.32
CA GLY A 158 -11.60 -7.75 4.32
C GLY A 158 -12.02 -7.22 5.70
N PRO A 159 -13.22 -6.63 5.78
CA PRO A 159 -14.14 -6.35 4.67
C PRO A 159 -13.65 -5.25 3.73
N VAL A 160 -14.28 -5.12 2.55
CA VAL A 160 -14.06 -3.97 1.67
C VAL A 160 -14.71 -2.71 2.27
N TRP A 161 -14.01 -1.58 2.19
CA TRP A 161 -14.46 -0.31 2.75
C TRP A 161 -13.88 0.87 1.96
N ASP A 162 -14.62 1.98 1.90
CA ASP A 162 -14.16 3.26 1.36
C ASP A 162 -13.75 3.20 -0.13
N TYR A 163 -14.66 2.66 -0.94
CA TYR A 163 -14.44 2.50 -2.38
C TYR A 163 -15.04 3.66 -3.18
N ASP A 164 -15.05 4.87 -2.61
CA ASP A 164 -15.54 6.07 -3.27
C ASP A 164 -14.57 6.59 -4.34
N SER A 165 -13.27 6.37 -4.15
CA SER A 165 -12.21 6.67 -5.13
C SER A 165 -11.98 5.53 -6.14
N ALA A 166 -13.00 4.72 -6.41
CA ALA A 166 -12.96 3.58 -7.33
C ALA A 166 -13.67 3.86 -8.66
N LEU A 167 -13.58 2.91 -9.60
CA LEU A 167 -14.29 2.90 -10.88
C LEU A 167 -14.02 4.18 -11.70
N ASN A 168 -12.77 4.62 -11.71
CA ASN A 168 -12.32 5.84 -12.36
C ASN A 168 -12.94 7.14 -11.75
N ASN A 169 -13.34 7.11 -10.48
CA ASN A 169 -13.81 8.28 -9.74
C ASN A 169 -12.68 8.92 -8.93
N GLU A 170 -11.60 9.31 -9.62
CA GLU A 170 -10.42 9.92 -9.00
C GLU A 170 -10.22 11.35 -9.49
N ASP A 171 -9.55 12.16 -8.67
CA ASP A 171 -9.03 13.45 -9.11
C ASP A 171 -7.92 13.23 -10.15
N GLU A 172 -7.94 13.96 -11.26
CA GLU A 172 -6.91 13.89 -12.30
C GLU A 172 -5.48 14.12 -11.78
N SER A 173 -5.34 14.75 -10.60
CA SER A 173 -4.04 14.94 -9.94
C SER A 173 -3.44 13.64 -9.42
N TYR A 174 -4.26 12.62 -9.15
CA TYR A 174 -3.82 11.28 -8.70
C TYR A 174 -3.51 10.33 -9.85
N GLY A 175 -3.93 10.65 -11.06
CA GLY A 175 -3.75 9.85 -12.25
C GLY A 175 -5.09 9.42 -12.85
N VAL A 176 -5.06 9.01 -14.09
CA VAL A 176 -6.24 8.48 -14.78
C VAL A 176 -6.21 6.98 -14.67
N SER A 177 -7.31 6.37 -14.19
CA SER A 177 -7.51 4.93 -14.24
C SER A 177 -7.49 4.43 -15.68
N ASP A 178 -6.68 3.42 -15.97
CA ASP A 178 -6.66 2.75 -17.27
C ASP A 178 -7.39 1.41 -17.17
N PRO A 179 -8.62 1.28 -17.73
CA PRO A 179 -9.39 0.04 -17.64
C PRO A 179 -8.72 -1.16 -18.32
N HIS A 180 -7.60 -0.94 -19.02
CA HIS A 180 -6.86 -1.96 -19.76
C HIS A 180 -5.49 -2.29 -19.16
N ALA A 181 -5.22 -1.90 -17.93
CA ALA A 181 -3.97 -2.17 -17.22
C ALA A 181 -4.19 -3.00 -15.96
N ASP A 182 -3.16 -3.72 -15.50
CA ASP A 182 -3.15 -4.32 -14.16
C ASP A 182 -3.04 -3.20 -13.13
N TYR A 183 -3.90 -3.21 -12.11
CA TYR A 183 -3.99 -2.15 -11.10
C TYR A 183 -3.36 -2.56 -9.77
N ALA A 184 -3.96 -3.52 -9.07
CA ALA A 184 -3.53 -3.92 -7.74
C ALA A 184 -2.09 -4.46 -7.71
N MET A 185 -1.63 -5.03 -8.82
CA MET A 185 -0.24 -5.47 -8.99
C MET A 185 0.73 -4.33 -9.25
N ASN A 186 0.24 -3.19 -9.74
CA ASN A 186 1.02 -1.99 -10.02
C ASN A 186 0.83 -0.91 -8.97
N ILE A 187 0.32 -1.25 -7.80
CA ILE A 187 -0.07 -0.27 -6.78
C ILE A 187 1.05 0.70 -6.38
N GLN A 188 2.30 0.24 -6.34
CA GLN A 188 3.45 1.10 -6.06
C GLN A 188 3.70 2.15 -7.16
N ASP A 189 3.36 1.83 -8.41
CA ASP A 189 3.45 2.76 -9.53
C ASP A 189 2.30 3.75 -9.50
N GLN A 190 1.10 3.27 -9.21
CA GLN A 190 -0.10 4.09 -9.10
C GLN A 190 0.01 5.10 -7.95
N GLN A 191 0.54 4.69 -6.82
CA GLN A 191 0.67 5.52 -5.63
C GLN A 191 1.96 6.35 -5.56
N ARG A 192 2.69 6.48 -6.66
CA ARG A 192 3.84 7.39 -6.85
C ARG A 192 4.93 7.29 -5.77
N GLY A 193 5.14 6.08 -5.23
CA GLY A 193 6.19 5.80 -4.24
C GLY A 193 5.77 6.02 -2.78
N GLU A 194 4.50 6.22 -2.49
CA GLU A 194 3.96 6.11 -1.14
C GLU A 194 4.06 4.65 -0.64
N ILE A 195 4.08 4.46 0.67
CA ILE A 195 4.09 3.11 1.26
C ILE A 195 2.76 2.43 0.93
N SER A 196 2.83 1.26 0.35
CA SER A 196 1.66 0.46 -0.03
C SER A 196 1.87 -0.98 0.40
N LEU A 197 0.79 -1.64 0.79
CA LEU A 197 0.79 -3.06 1.11
C LEU A 197 1.08 -3.89 -0.14
N THR A 198 2.22 -4.54 -0.20
CA THR A 198 2.69 -5.29 -1.38
C THR A 198 2.47 -6.79 -1.29
N TRP A 199 1.63 -7.27 -0.37
CA TRP A 199 1.35 -8.69 -0.18
C TRP A 199 0.90 -9.38 -1.46
N PHE A 200 0.02 -8.72 -2.24
CA PHE A 200 -0.51 -9.31 -3.46
C PHE A 200 0.52 -9.40 -4.58
N THR A 201 1.45 -8.45 -4.65
CA THR A 201 2.60 -8.54 -5.56
C THR A 201 3.45 -9.76 -5.24
N GLU A 202 3.66 -10.05 -3.96
CA GLU A 202 4.42 -11.21 -3.50
C GLU A 202 3.65 -12.53 -3.67
N LEU A 203 2.35 -12.55 -3.34
CA LEU A 203 1.48 -13.73 -3.51
C LEU A 203 1.36 -14.13 -4.99
N MET A 204 1.28 -13.18 -5.90
CA MET A 204 1.21 -13.44 -7.34
C MET A 204 2.46 -14.11 -7.91
N LYS A 205 3.59 -14.09 -7.20
CA LYS A 205 4.78 -14.90 -7.55
C LYS A 205 4.55 -16.39 -7.31
N CYS A 206 3.59 -16.76 -6.45
CA CYS A 206 3.22 -18.15 -6.20
C CYS A 206 2.23 -18.64 -7.26
N GLN A 207 2.59 -19.71 -7.99
CA GLN A 207 1.71 -20.30 -9.00
C GLN A 207 0.36 -20.71 -8.40
N GLN A 208 0.38 -21.33 -7.24
CA GLN A 208 -0.81 -21.82 -6.54
C GLN A 208 -1.79 -20.70 -6.17
N PHE A 209 -1.28 -19.51 -5.79
CA PHE A 209 -2.15 -18.36 -5.57
C PHE A 209 -2.81 -17.90 -6.88
N ARG A 210 -2.06 -17.85 -7.99
CA ARG A 210 -2.62 -17.52 -9.30
C ARG A 210 -3.69 -18.53 -9.74
N GLU A 211 -3.53 -19.82 -9.42
CA GLU A 211 -4.54 -20.84 -9.66
C GLU A 211 -5.85 -20.53 -8.92
N VAL A 212 -5.78 -20.17 -7.64
CA VAL A 212 -6.95 -19.77 -6.87
C VAL A 212 -7.58 -18.48 -7.41
N VAL A 213 -6.80 -17.47 -7.72
CA VAL A 213 -7.30 -16.21 -8.32
C VAL A 213 -8.02 -16.48 -9.65
N GLN A 214 -7.45 -17.29 -10.53
CA GLN A 214 -8.08 -17.64 -11.81
C GLN A 214 -9.39 -18.38 -11.60
N GLU A 215 -9.40 -19.37 -10.72
CA GLU A 215 -10.60 -20.15 -10.39
C GLU A 215 -11.71 -19.25 -9.82
N ARG A 216 -11.38 -18.40 -8.85
CA ARG A 216 -12.34 -17.47 -8.24
C ARG A 216 -12.86 -16.44 -9.26
N TYR A 217 -12.01 -15.94 -10.14
CA TYR A 217 -12.46 -15.06 -11.20
C TYR A 217 -13.46 -15.76 -12.14
N GLN A 218 -13.06 -16.91 -12.69
CA GLN A 218 -13.85 -17.60 -13.71
C GLN A 218 -15.19 -18.14 -13.21
N HIS A 219 -15.22 -18.66 -11.98
CA HIS A 219 -16.37 -19.38 -11.46
C HIS A 219 -17.19 -18.59 -10.42
N THR A 220 -16.65 -17.53 -9.84
CA THR A 220 -17.35 -16.74 -8.84
C THR A 220 -17.58 -15.30 -9.30
N MET A 221 -16.52 -14.56 -9.64
CA MET A 221 -16.64 -13.13 -9.93
C MET A 221 -17.25 -12.87 -11.31
N ARG A 222 -16.76 -13.50 -12.35
CA ARG A 222 -17.23 -13.29 -13.72
C ARG A 222 -18.74 -13.45 -13.88
N PRO A 223 -19.41 -14.49 -13.35
CA PRO A 223 -20.86 -14.61 -13.41
C PRO A 223 -21.61 -13.46 -12.74
N LEU A 224 -21.06 -12.86 -11.67
CA LEU A 224 -21.62 -11.69 -11.03
C LEU A 224 -21.51 -10.44 -11.92
N LEU A 225 -20.38 -10.29 -12.61
CA LEU A 225 -20.15 -9.16 -13.50
C LEU A 225 -21.02 -9.20 -14.77
N GLU A 226 -21.48 -10.37 -15.20
CA GLU A 226 -22.41 -10.48 -16.34
C GLU A 226 -23.74 -9.73 -16.12
N ASN A 227 -24.16 -9.54 -14.87
CA ASN A 227 -25.39 -8.83 -14.51
C ASN A 227 -25.16 -7.36 -14.10
N TRP A 228 -23.94 -6.88 -14.19
CA TRP A 228 -23.58 -5.54 -13.74
C TRP A 228 -24.43 -4.42 -14.40
N SER A 229 -24.62 -4.51 -15.72
CA SER A 229 -25.36 -3.49 -16.47
C SER A 229 -26.82 -3.37 -16.00
N GLU A 230 -27.45 -4.49 -15.62
CA GLU A 230 -28.81 -4.49 -15.07
C GLU A 230 -28.82 -3.79 -13.71
N THR A 231 -27.90 -4.14 -12.80
CA THR A 231 -27.76 -3.50 -11.49
C THR A 231 -27.54 -1.99 -11.61
N CYS A 232 -26.67 -1.55 -12.52
CA CYS A 232 -26.41 -0.13 -12.75
C CYS A 232 -27.66 0.60 -13.26
N ASN A 233 -28.45 -0.03 -14.15
CA ASN A 233 -29.69 0.56 -14.65
C ASN A 233 -30.77 0.64 -13.58
N ASP A 234 -30.83 -0.30 -12.66
CA ASP A 234 -31.75 -0.27 -11.52
C ASP A 234 -31.42 0.89 -10.58
N TYR A 235 -30.15 1.09 -10.23
CA TYR A 235 -29.70 2.25 -9.47
C TYR A 235 -29.96 3.56 -10.22
N ARG A 236 -29.66 3.61 -11.51
CA ARG A 236 -29.94 4.78 -12.37
C ARG A 236 -31.40 5.17 -12.31
N SER A 237 -32.31 4.20 -12.44
CA SER A 237 -33.75 4.43 -12.36
C SER A 237 -34.20 4.89 -10.98
N THR A 238 -33.64 4.29 -9.94
CA THR A 238 -34.00 4.58 -8.54
C THR A 238 -33.54 5.99 -8.13
N LEU A 239 -32.36 6.40 -8.54
CA LEU A 239 -31.70 7.62 -8.10
C LEU A 239 -32.00 8.84 -8.99
N GLU A 240 -32.67 8.68 -10.12
CA GLU A 240 -32.85 9.75 -11.11
C GLU A 240 -33.43 11.06 -10.50
N ASN A 241 -34.40 10.98 -9.61
CA ASN A 241 -35.01 12.15 -9.00
C ASN A 241 -34.14 12.74 -7.89
N SER A 242 -33.52 11.91 -7.08
CA SER A 242 -32.57 12.35 -6.04
C SER A 242 -31.38 13.03 -6.65
N ALA A 243 -30.81 12.48 -7.72
CA ALA A 243 -29.71 13.10 -8.47
C ALA A 243 -30.09 14.48 -9.03
N LYS A 244 -31.29 14.64 -9.59
CA LYS A 244 -31.77 15.96 -10.04
C LYS A 244 -31.86 16.96 -8.89
N MET A 245 -32.34 16.55 -7.72
CA MET A 245 -32.39 17.40 -6.52
C MET A 245 -31.00 17.75 -6.00
N GLU A 246 -30.07 16.82 -6.06
CA GLU A 246 -28.66 17.00 -5.66
C GLU A 246 -27.99 18.11 -6.47
N PHE A 247 -28.11 18.08 -7.81
CA PHE A 247 -27.56 19.10 -8.70
C PHE A 247 -28.22 20.48 -8.52
N VAL A 248 -29.47 20.55 -8.06
CA VAL A 248 -30.11 21.82 -7.70
C VAL A 248 -29.59 22.34 -6.35
N ARG A 249 -29.36 21.44 -5.39
CA ARG A 249 -28.94 21.79 -4.02
C ARG A 249 -27.50 22.30 -3.96
N TRP A 250 -26.59 21.66 -4.69
CA TRP A 250 -25.14 21.85 -4.49
C TRP A 250 -24.45 22.56 -5.66
N ASP A 251 -25.14 22.77 -6.78
CA ASP A 251 -24.55 23.36 -7.99
C ASP A 251 -23.20 22.72 -8.38
N LEU A 252 -23.23 21.40 -8.54
CA LEU A 252 -22.02 20.57 -8.68
C LEU A 252 -21.17 20.89 -9.92
N LYS A 253 -21.72 21.67 -10.87
CA LYS A 253 -21.00 22.06 -12.09
C LYS A 253 -19.87 23.05 -11.87
N ASP A 254 -19.95 23.86 -10.83
CA ASP A 254 -19.04 24.98 -10.60
C ASP A 254 -18.26 24.86 -9.28
N GLN A 255 -18.22 23.67 -8.65
CA GLN A 255 -17.47 23.48 -7.40
C GLN A 255 -15.99 23.13 -7.70
N PRO A 256 -15.03 24.04 -7.45
CA PRO A 256 -13.63 23.72 -7.61
C PRO A 256 -13.19 22.69 -6.55
N GLY A 257 -12.48 21.66 -6.98
CA GLY A 257 -11.91 20.64 -6.09
C GLY A 257 -12.78 19.43 -5.81
N THR A 258 -13.95 19.31 -6.45
CA THR A 258 -14.62 18.03 -6.55
C THR A 258 -13.91 17.21 -7.62
N ALA A 259 -13.50 16.00 -7.27
CA ALA A 259 -13.08 15.01 -8.24
C ALA A 259 -14.10 15.03 -9.38
N ARG A 260 -13.66 15.41 -10.57
CA ARG A 260 -14.51 15.53 -11.75
C ARG A 260 -15.74 16.44 -11.65
N ALA A 261 -15.59 17.67 -11.23
CA ALA A 261 -16.35 18.73 -11.82
C ALA A 261 -16.10 18.72 -13.35
N ASP A 262 -16.40 17.57 -13.94
CA ASP A 262 -16.19 17.35 -15.34
C ASP A 262 -17.24 18.17 -16.11
N GLU A 263 -16.77 18.66 -17.17
CA GLU A 263 -17.40 19.43 -18.22
C GLU A 263 -18.65 18.79 -18.83
N SER A 264 -18.98 17.51 -18.51
CA SER A 264 -20.09 16.78 -19.12
C SER A 264 -21.45 17.30 -18.72
N GLY A 265 -21.56 17.81 -17.54
CA GLY A 265 -22.71 18.60 -17.10
C GLY A 265 -23.98 17.87 -16.75
N THR A 266 -24.11 16.55 -16.85
CA THR A 266 -25.30 15.82 -16.41
C THR A 266 -24.97 14.50 -15.75
N TRP A 267 -25.70 14.17 -14.66
CA TRP A 267 -25.58 12.89 -13.98
C TRP A 267 -25.78 11.68 -14.92
N GLN A 268 -26.68 11.76 -15.91
CA GLN A 268 -26.89 10.69 -16.88
C GLN A 268 -25.64 10.40 -17.71
N GLN A 269 -24.91 11.46 -18.12
CA GLN A 269 -23.67 11.31 -18.86
C GLN A 269 -22.57 10.69 -18.00
N ASP A 270 -22.52 11.02 -16.71
CA ASP A 270 -21.56 10.43 -15.78
C ASP A 270 -21.85 8.95 -15.55
N VAL A 271 -23.13 8.57 -15.41
CA VAL A 271 -23.53 7.15 -15.35
C VAL A 271 -23.19 6.41 -16.66
N ASP A 272 -23.37 7.03 -17.83
CA ASP A 272 -22.99 6.42 -19.11
C ASP A 272 -21.47 6.17 -19.18
N LYS A 273 -20.66 7.14 -18.76
CA LYS A 273 -19.18 6.99 -18.68
C LYS A 273 -18.79 5.88 -17.73
N LEU A 274 -19.40 5.82 -16.55
CA LEU A 274 -19.16 4.75 -15.58
C LEU A 274 -19.48 3.38 -16.18
N GLN A 275 -20.63 3.22 -16.86
CA GLN A 275 -21.00 1.97 -17.50
C GLN A 275 -20.00 1.58 -18.61
N ASP A 276 -19.57 2.53 -19.43
CA ASP A 276 -18.58 2.29 -20.48
C ASP A 276 -17.23 1.88 -19.90
N TRP A 277 -16.77 2.55 -18.84
CA TRP A 277 -15.53 2.19 -18.16
C TRP A 277 -15.59 0.76 -17.59
N ILE A 278 -16.66 0.40 -16.88
CA ILE A 278 -16.85 -0.92 -16.30
C ILE A 278 -16.92 -2.01 -17.38
N ALA A 279 -17.58 -1.73 -18.50
CA ALA A 279 -17.63 -2.68 -19.61
C ALA A 279 -16.22 -2.96 -20.17
N GLN A 280 -15.40 -1.93 -20.35
CA GLN A 280 -14.01 -2.06 -20.81
C GLN A 280 -13.16 -2.81 -19.76
N ARG A 281 -13.29 -2.46 -18.48
CA ARG A 281 -12.58 -3.11 -17.39
C ARG A 281 -12.91 -4.60 -17.28
N THR A 282 -14.20 -4.94 -17.33
CA THR A 282 -14.67 -6.33 -17.28
C THR A 282 -14.15 -7.14 -18.49
N ALA A 283 -14.15 -6.55 -19.68
CA ALA A 283 -13.59 -7.18 -20.85
C ALA A 283 -12.08 -7.41 -20.73
N TYR A 284 -11.35 -6.45 -20.21
CA TYR A 284 -9.92 -6.57 -19.91
C TYR A 284 -9.65 -7.72 -18.93
N MET A 285 -10.32 -7.75 -17.78
CA MET A 285 -10.13 -8.78 -16.78
C MET A 285 -10.50 -10.18 -17.31
N THR A 286 -11.56 -10.30 -18.11
CA THR A 286 -11.93 -11.57 -18.75
C THR A 286 -10.80 -12.10 -19.65
N LYS A 287 -10.14 -11.21 -20.37
CA LYS A 287 -8.98 -11.57 -21.18
C LYS A 287 -7.73 -11.83 -20.32
N ARG A 288 -7.56 -11.08 -19.24
CA ARG A 288 -6.40 -11.15 -18.35
C ARG A 288 -6.35 -12.47 -17.59
N PHE A 289 -7.49 -12.90 -17.05
CA PHE A 289 -7.65 -14.13 -16.28
C PHE A 289 -8.13 -15.32 -17.13
N ASP A 290 -7.68 -15.40 -18.37
CA ASP A 290 -7.93 -16.51 -19.27
C ASP A 290 -7.19 -17.80 -18.85
N ASP A 291 -7.35 -18.89 -19.63
CA ASP A 291 -6.76 -20.20 -19.34
C ASP A 291 -5.21 -20.19 -19.31
N GLU A 292 -4.58 -19.15 -19.83
CA GLU A 292 -3.12 -19.03 -19.83
C GLU A 292 -2.58 -18.20 -18.65
N PHE A 293 -3.44 -17.55 -17.88
CA PHE A 293 -3.04 -16.66 -16.78
C PHE A 293 -2.03 -17.31 -15.83
N VAL A 294 -2.33 -18.50 -15.34
CA VAL A 294 -1.45 -19.24 -14.42
C VAL A 294 -0.11 -19.58 -15.06
N ARG A 295 -0.13 -19.97 -16.34
CA ARG A 295 1.06 -20.43 -17.08
C ARG A 295 1.95 -19.28 -17.55
N ARG A 296 1.42 -18.10 -17.75
CA ARG A 296 2.21 -16.95 -18.22
C ARG A 296 3.29 -16.56 -17.24
N GLY A 297 3.31 -17.17 -16.03
CA GLY A 297 4.30 -16.98 -14.96
C GLY A 297 5.14 -15.74 -15.26
N ASN A 298 4.73 -14.58 -14.87
CA ASN A 298 5.13 -13.31 -15.45
C ASN A 298 6.66 -13.16 -15.33
N GLN A 299 7.33 -13.21 -16.48
CA GLN A 299 8.72 -12.84 -16.59
C GLN A 299 8.82 -11.33 -16.73
N ALA A 300 9.86 -10.75 -16.18
CA ALA A 300 10.11 -9.33 -16.32
C ALA A 300 10.56 -9.01 -17.76
N ASP A 301 9.79 -8.18 -18.44
CA ASP A 301 10.11 -7.65 -19.78
C ASP A 301 11.09 -6.48 -19.69
N SER A 302 10.96 -5.66 -18.65
CA SER A 302 11.82 -4.51 -18.39
C SER A 302 11.91 -4.17 -16.90
N MET A 303 12.84 -3.28 -16.57
CA MET A 303 13.06 -2.80 -15.23
C MET A 303 13.38 -1.31 -15.24
N THR A 304 12.90 -0.56 -14.24
CA THR A 304 13.27 0.83 -13.98
C THR A 304 13.86 0.96 -12.58
N LEU A 305 14.79 1.91 -12.40
CA LEU A 305 15.38 2.24 -11.10
C LEU A 305 14.88 3.62 -10.66
N GLY A 306 14.61 3.79 -9.35
CA GLY A 306 14.17 5.03 -8.75
C GLY A 306 15.10 5.54 -7.64
N GLY A 307 14.96 6.82 -7.28
CA GLY A 307 15.77 7.47 -6.23
C GLY A 307 17.16 7.90 -6.69
N LEU A 308 17.43 7.88 -8.00
CA LEU A 308 18.72 8.27 -8.60
C LEU A 308 18.85 9.80 -8.70
N ASN A 309 20.09 10.30 -8.59
CA ASN A 309 20.44 11.71 -8.85
C ASN A 309 21.15 11.80 -10.22
N ASP A 310 20.56 12.55 -11.17
CA ASP A 310 21.06 12.66 -12.56
C ASP A 310 21.31 11.29 -13.21
N ASN A 311 20.41 10.34 -13.00
CA ASN A 311 20.51 8.94 -13.46
C ASN A 311 21.78 8.20 -12.94
N ALA A 312 22.29 8.59 -11.78
CA ALA A 312 23.42 7.95 -11.12
C ALA A 312 23.16 7.73 -9.62
N VAL A 313 23.84 6.76 -9.04
CA VAL A 313 23.98 6.63 -7.59
C VAL A 313 25.15 7.53 -7.18
N LYS A 314 24.88 8.54 -6.35
CA LYS A 314 25.92 9.45 -5.82
C LYS A 314 25.92 9.37 -4.29
N LEU A 315 27.04 8.94 -3.72
CA LEU A 315 27.23 8.71 -2.29
C LEU A 315 28.65 9.09 -1.88
N GLY A 316 28.87 9.35 -0.60
CA GLY A 316 30.24 9.37 -0.05
C GLY A 316 30.67 8.02 0.51
N ALA A 317 31.94 7.86 0.80
CA ALA A 317 32.45 6.67 1.46
C ALA A 317 31.84 6.53 2.86
N GLY A 318 31.35 5.31 3.20
CA GLY A 318 30.64 5.00 4.44
C GLY A 318 29.14 5.36 4.45
N GLN A 319 28.63 6.04 3.44
CA GLN A 319 27.19 6.29 3.29
C GLN A 319 26.49 5.06 2.73
N ASN A 320 25.29 4.77 3.25
CA ASN A 320 24.36 3.86 2.61
C ASN A 320 23.05 4.60 2.25
N LYS A 321 22.44 4.21 1.15
CA LYS A 321 21.16 4.77 0.71
C LYS A 321 20.31 3.69 0.05
N LYS A 322 19.02 3.76 0.34
CA LYS A 322 18.00 2.90 -0.25
C LYS A 322 17.54 3.49 -1.59
N TYR A 323 17.44 2.62 -2.58
CA TYR A 323 16.93 2.89 -3.93
C TYR A 323 15.79 1.94 -4.23
N THR A 324 15.01 2.24 -5.25
CA THR A 324 13.90 1.39 -5.67
C THR A 324 14.17 0.79 -7.05
N PHE A 325 13.55 -0.35 -7.32
CA PHE A 325 13.42 -0.90 -8.66
C PHE A 325 11.98 -1.32 -8.90
N ARG A 326 11.56 -1.30 -10.16
CA ARG A 326 10.24 -1.73 -10.58
C ARG A 326 10.37 -2.62 -11.79
N LEU A 327 9.67 -3.75 -11.75
CA LEU A 327 9.59 -4.68 -12.87
C LEU A 327 8.33 -4.38 -13.68
N THR A 328 8.40 -4.61 -14.98
CA THR A 328 7.26 -4.56 -15.87
C THR A 328 7.14 -5.92 -16.57
N PRO A 329 6.00 -6.61 -16.44
CA PRO A 329 4.85 -6.27 -15.59
C PRO A 329 5.20 -6.33 -14.10
N ALA A 330 4.47 -5.61 -13.24
CA ALA A 330 4.72 -5.59 -11.79
C ALA A 330 4.53 -6.99 -11.14
N SER A 331 3.71 -7.82 -11.76
CA SER A 331 3.50 -9.23 -11.41
C SER A 331 4.65 -10.17 -11.81
N ALA A 332 5.80 -9.64 -12.29
CA ALA A 332 6.94 -10.47 -12.67
C ALA A 332 7.48 -11.27 -11.46
N CYS A 333 7.76 -12.56 -11.73
CA CYS A 333 8.17 -13.53 -10.70
C CYS A 333 9.67 -13.79 -10.68
N ASP A 334 10.45 -13.02 -11.47
CA ASP A 334 11.88 -13.22 -11.56
C ASP A 334 12.60 -12.82 -10.27
N THR A 335 13.50 -13.65 -9.83
CA THR A 335 14.40 -13.31 -8.71
C THR A 335 15.29 -12.14 -9.08
N VAL A 336 15.20 -11.05 -8.32
CA VAL A 336 16.02 -9.86 -8.50
C VAL A 336 17.39 -10.05 -7.87
N ARG A 337 18.42 -9.65 -8.59
CA ARG A 337 19.81 -9.63 -8.11
C ARG A 337 20.42 -8.28 -8.38
N VAL A 338 21.19 -7.82 -7.40
CA VAL A 338 21.97 -6.56 -7.49
C VAL A 338 23.45 -6.88 -7.43
N THR A 339 24.21 -6.33 -8.33
CA THR A 339 25.67 -6.52 -8.41
C THR A 339 26.37 -5.20 -8.67
N VAL A 340 27.59 -5.07 -8.15
CA VAL A 340 28.50 -3.95 -8.41
C VAL A 340 29.76 -4.50 -9.03
N ASP A 341 30.26 -3.87 -10.09
CA ASP A 341 31.43 -4.37 -10.83
C ASP A 341 32.72 -4.28 -9.99
N ASP A 342 32.86 -3.18 -9.22
CA ASP A 342 33.99 -3.04 -8.29
C ASP A 342 33.52 -2.92 -6.84
N PRO A 343 33.54 -4.02 -6.06
CA PRO A 343 33.14 -4.03 -4.67
C PRO A 343 34.07 -3.26 -3.72
N THR A 344 35.23 -2.81 -4.19
CA THR A 344 36.13 -1.92 -3.42
C THR A 344 35.67 -0.48 -3.45
N VAL A 345 34.89 -0.07 -4.47
CA VAL A 345 34.29 1.26 -4.60
C VAL A 345 32.92 1.33 -3.92
N ALA A 346 32.07 0.35 -4.18
CA ALA A 346 30.73 0.29 -3.57
C ALA A 346 30.27 -1.16 -3.37
N LYS A 347 29.29 -1.37 -2.49
CA LYS A 347 28.57 -2.63 -2.30
C LYS A 347 27.08 -2.40 -2.50
N ALA A 348 26.36 -3.42 -2.93
CA ALA A 348 24.92 -3.36 -3.04
C ALA A 348 24.28 -4.69 -2.62
N GLU A 349 23.12 -4.61 -2.02
CA GLU A 349 22.32 -5.75 -1.60
C GLU A 349 20.83 -5.45 -1.78
N ILE A 350 20.01 -6.49 -1.89
CA ILE A 350 18.56 -6.34 -1.91
C ILE A 350 18.12 -5.80 -0.55
N GLY A 351 17.24 -4.79 -0.58
CA GLY A 351 16.71 -4.18 0.63
C GLY A 351 15.71 -5.09 1.35
N THR A 352 15.44 -4.79 2.60
CA THR A 352 14.47 -5.53 3.44
C THR A 352 13.06 -5.45 2.87
N TYR A 353 12.69 -4.31 2.27
CA TYR A 353 11.36 -4.12 1.68
C TYR A 353 11.35 -4.50 0.20
N ALA A 354 10.22 -5.05 -0.26
CA ALA A 354 10.03 -5.40 -1.67
C ALA A 354 10.29 -4.19 -2.59
N GLY A 355 10.86 -4.46 -3.76
CA GLY A 355 11.17 -3.42 -4.74
C GLY A 355 12.31 -2.48 -4.35
N THR A 356 13.11 -2.81 -3.33
CA THR A 356 14.21 -1.95 -2.87
C THR A 356 15.56 -2.64 -2.92
N PHE A 357 16.62 -1.83 -3.01
CA PHE A 357 18.00 -2.25 -2.82
C PHE A 357 18.79 -1.14 -2.10
N VAL A 358 19.84 -1.53 -1.42
CA VAL A 358 20.71 -0.61 -0.68
C VAL A 358 22.07 -0.60 -1.35
N VAL A 359 22.63 0.60 -1.54
CA VAL A 359 24.00 0.79 -2.00
C VAL A 359 24.81 1.44 -0.89
N THR A 360 25.99 0.89 -0.62
CA THR A 360 26.92 1.41 0.38
C THR A 360 28.22 1.84 -0.32
N GLY A 361 28.60 3.11 -0.17
CA GLY A 361 29.90 3.61 -0.62
C GLY A 361 31.02 3.04 0.24
N VAL A 362 32.08 2.53 -0.39
CA VAL A 362 33.24 1.94 0.31
C VAL A 362 34.44 2.87 0.27
N GLN A 363 34.85 3.30 -0.93
CA GLN A 363 35.91 4.28 -1.12
C GLN A 363 35.64 5.13 -2.36
N ASN A 364 36.28 6.31 -2.42
CA ASN A 364 36.15 7.20 -3.56
C ASN A 364 36.53 6.51 -4.87
N GLY A 365 35.70 6.70 -5.88
CA GLY A 365 35.84 6.11 -7.20
C GLY A 365 34.51 6.00 -7.96
N GLU A 366 34.61 5.41 -9.14
CA GLU A 366 33.43 5.15 -9.98
C GLU A 366 33.35 3.66 -10.29
N THR A 367 32.13 3.14 -10.30
CA THR A 367 31.84 1.76 -10.68
C THR A 367 30.45 1.67 -11.31
N THR A 368 30.06 0.49 -11.74
CA THR A 368 28.74 0.23 -12.32
C THR A 368 27.95 -0.68 -11.40
N LEU A 369 26.68 -0.35 -11.19
CA LEU A 369 25.69 -1.19 -10.53
C LEU A 369 24.73 -1.74 -11.56
N THR A 370 24.47 -3.03 -11.50
CA THR A 370 23.47 -3.72 -12.33
C THR A 370 22.44 -4.39 -11.43
N VAL A 371 21.16 -4.06 -11.67
CA VAL A 371 20.01 -4.78 -11.12
C VAL A 371 19.44 -5.65 -12.24
N ARG A 372 19.21 -6.93 -11.96
CA ARG A 372 18.77 -7.92 -12.94
C ARG A 372 17.64 -8.79 -12.41
N ALA A 373 16.62 -9.04 -13.25
CA ALA A 373 15.53 -9.97 -12.99
C ALA A 373 15.24 -10.76 -14.29
N GLY A 374 15.56 -12.05 -14.32
CA GLY A 374 15.44 -12.84 -15.54
C GLY A 374 16.20 -12.22 -16.72
N ALA A 375 15.47 -11.88 -17.79
CA ALA A 375 16.00 -11.22 -18.97
C ALA A 375 16.09 -9.69 -18.81
N ALA A 376 15.28 -9.10 -17.93
CA ALA A 376 15.27 -7.67 -17.68
C ALA A 376 16.51 -7.25 -16.86
N SER A 377 17.09 -6.10 -17.19
CA SER A 377 18.18 -5.50 -16.43
C SER A 377 18.19 -3.98 -16.57
N ALA A 378 18.69 -3.34 -15.51
CA ALA A 378 18.98 -1.91 -15.51
C ALA A 378 20.38 -1.69 -14.94
N THR A 379 21.14 -0.83 -15.58
CA THR A 379 22.54 -0.52 -15.20
C THR A 379 22.66 0.97 -14.94
N VAL A 380 23.39 1.34 -13.90
CA VAL A 380 23.56 2.73 -13.48
C VAL A 380 24.99 2.95 -12.97
N ASN A 381 25.53 4.15 -13.24
CA ASN A 381 26.82 4.55 -12.68
C ASN A 381 26.71 4.80 -11.17
N VAL A 382 27.70 4.36 -10.43
CA VAL A 382 27.88 4.64 -9.00
C VAL A 382 29.12 5.50 -8.85
N ILE A 383 28.95 6.67 -8.26
CA ILE A 383 30.00 7.64 -8.01
C ILE A 383 30.12 7.78 -6.49
N ILE A 384 31.25 7.41 -5.95
CA ILE A 384 31.57 7.58 -4.54
C ILE A 384 32.58 8.71 -4.43
N ASP A 385 32.15 9.81 -3.80
CA ASP A 385 32.95 11.02 -3.66
C ASP A 385 32.69 11.67 -2.30
N ASP A 386 33.71 11.78 -1.48
CA ASP A 386 33.62 12.35 -0.12
C ASP A 386 33.34 13.86 -0.13
N GLU A 387 33.68 14.57 -1.23
CA GLU A 387 33.32 15.97 -1.38
C GLU A 387 31.81 16.17 -1.60
N ALA A 388 31.10 15.13 -2.01
CA ALA A 388 29.68 15.14 -2.27
C ALA A 388 28.83 14.59 -1.10
N ARG A 389 29.39 14.48 0.12
CA ARG A 389 28.66 13.95 1.28
C ARG A 389 27.39 14.74 1.55
N ASN A 390 26.26 14.07 1.45
CA ASN A 390 24.94 14.59 1.83
C ASN A 390 24.11 13.47 2.48
N GLY A 391 23.53 13.76 3.66
CA GLY A 391 22.74 12.78 4.39
C GLY A 391 23.50 12.08 5.53
N TRP A 392 23.00 10.92 5.96
CA TRP A 392 23.56 10.15 7.06
C TRP A 392 24.81 9.34 6.67
N TYR A 393 25.84 9.40 7.51
CA TYR A 393 27.06 8.61 7.40
C TYR A 393 27.37 7.92 8.72
N GLU A 394 27.75 6.65 8.68
CA GLU A 394 28.24 5.92 9.82
C GLU A 394 29.78 5.96 9.83
N GLU A 395 30.34 6.48 10.92
CA GLU A 395 31.78 6.53 11.15
C GLU A 395 32.07 6.03 12.58
N ASN A 396 32.86 4.97 12.70
CA ASN A 396 33.23 4.37 13.98
C ASN A 396 32.00 3.97 14.85
N GLY A 397 30.94 3.46 14.23
CA GLY A 397 29.71 3.06 14.91
C GLY A 397 28.81 4.22 15.37
N LYS A 398 29.05 5.43 14.89
CA LYS A 398 28.22 6.61 15.14
C LYS A 398 27.68 7.20 13.85
N HIS A 399 26.48 7.79 13.89
CA HIS A 399 25.84 8.39 12.73
C HIS A 399 25.99 9.90 12.74
N TYR A 400 26.41 10.48 11.61
CA TYR A 400 26.60 11.91 11.39
C TYR A 400 25.81 12.37 10.17
N TRP A 401 25.25 13.57 10.24
CA TRP A 401 24.57 14.20 9.12
C TRP A 401 25.50 15.19 8.41
N TYR A 402 25.58 15.06 7.08
CA TYR A 402 26.39 15.95 6.22
C TYR A 402 25.50 16.73 5.25
N VAL A 403 25.86 17.95 4.96
CA VAL A 403 25.29 18.80 3.91
C VAL A 403 26.44 19.40 3.12
N ASP A 404 26.47 19.16 1.81
CA ASP A 404 27.51 19.61 0.88
C ASP A 404 28.96 19.33 1.37
N GLY A 405 29.17 18.14 1.91
CA GLY A 405 30.44 17.69 2.46
C GLY A 405 30.72 18.14 3.90
N GLU A 406 29.93 19.06 4.44
CA GLU A 406 30.12 19.58 5.82
C GLU A 406 29.28 18.82 6.84
N ARG A 407 29.95 18.33 7.89
CA ARG A 407 29.30 17.68 9.04
C ARG A 407 28.45 18.70 9.82
N GLN A 408 27.22 18.34 10.08
CA GLN A 408 26.25 19.19 10.82
C GLN A 408 26.28 18.90 12.33
N GLY A 409 25.66 19.80 13.13
CA GLY A 409 25.51 19.63 14.58
C GLY A 409 26.75 20.03 15.39
N LEU A 410 27.74 20.71 14.79
CA LEU A 410 28.96 21.17 15.46
C LEU A 410 28.78 22.50 16.22
N GLN A 411 27.68 23.22 16.02
CA GLN A 411 27.39 24.48 16.67
C GLN A 411 27.13 24.31 18.17
N LYS A 412 27.53 25.31 18.97
CA LYS A 412 27.27 25.30 20.39
C LYS A 412 25.77 25.18 20.69
N GLY A 413 25.40 24.17 21.49
CA GLY A 413 24.01 23.83 21.78
C GLY A 413 23.41 22.76 20.90
N GLY A 414 24.19 22.19 19.95
CA GLY A 414 23.76 21.11 19.06
C GLY A 414 22.77 21.53 17.99
N LEU A 415 22.23 20.57 17.28
CA LEU A 415 21.24 20.77 16.22
C LEU A 415 20.07 19.79 16.41
N GLU A 416 18.87 20.32 16.61
CA GLU A 416 17.64 19.56 16.40
C GLU A 416 17.33 19.58 14.90
N PHE A 417 17.17 18.42 14.33
CA PHE A 417 17.10 18.24 12.90
C PHE A 417 16.00 17.22 12.56
N THR A 418 15.20 17.56 11.57
CA THR A 418 14.21 16.62 10.99
C THR A 418 14.79 16.07 9.70
N ASP A 419 14.95 14.77 9.65
CA ASP A 419 15.41 14.07 8.47
C ASP A 419 14.40 14.23 7.34
N PRO A 420 14.78 14.81 6.19
CA PRO A 420 13.85 15.08 5.10
C PRO A 420 13.33 13.81 4.40
N ASP A 421 14.06 12.68 4.52
CA ASP A 421 13.70 11.43 3.85
C ASP A 421 12.75 10.57 4.69
N THR A 422 12.81 10.70 6.03
CA THR A 422 12.04 9.86 6.96
C THR A 422 11.06 10.64 7.82
N GLY A 423 11.17 11.98 7.87
CA GLY A 423 10.40 12.83 8.78
C GLY A 423 10.78 12.68 10.26
N CYS A 424 11.70 11.79 10.62
CA CYS A 424 12.12 11.56 11.98
C CYS A 424 12.95 12.73 12.53
N ARG A 425 12.75 13.06 13.81
CA ARG A 425 13.48 14.13 14.50
C ARG A 425 14.67 13.57 15.26
N TYR A 426 15.84 14.15 15.06
CA TYR A 426 17.09 13.74 15.65
C TYR A 426 17.76 14.91 16.36
N TRP A 427 18.61 14.59 17.34
CA TRP A 427 19.53 15.55 17.96
C TRP A 427 20.96 15.22 17.56
N LEU A 428 21.66 16.21 17.00
CA LEU A 428 23.08 16.13 16.69
C LEU A 428 23.87 16.79 17.82
N ASP A 429 24.71 15.98 18.50
CA ASP A 429 25.42 16.37 19.72
C ASP A 429 26.76 17.03 19.39
N PRO A 430 26.97 18.32 19.70
CA PRO A 430 28.24 19.01 19.45
C PRO A 430 29.38 18.50 20.32
N ASP A 431 29.07 17.97 21.51
CA ASP A 431 30.08 17.42 22.44
C ASP A 431 30.56 16.04 21.94
N ASP A 432 29.82 15.41 21.05
CA ASP A 432 30.21 14.18 20.35
C ASP A 432 30.45 14.43 18.84
N SER A 433 31.05 15.57 18.53
CA SER A 433 31.42 15.93 17.15
C SER A 433 30.26 15.92 16.13
N GLY A 434 29.05 16.23 16.57
CA GLY A 434 27.85 16.24 15.74
C GLY A 434 27.23 14.86 15.51
N ALA A 435 27.59 13.84 16.28
CA ALA A 435 26.98 12.53 16.19
C ALA A 435 25.49 12.56 16.58
N ARG A 436 24.68 11.69 15.97
CA ARG A 436 23.30 11.46 16.39
C ARG A 436 23.28 10.90 17.81
N ALA A 437 22.61 11.60 18.73
CA ALA A 437 22.41 11.12 20.09
C ALA A 437 21.42 9.93 20.09
N GLU A 438 21.82 8.82 20.70
CA GLU A 438 20.98 7.61 20.78
C GLU A 438 19.75 7.79 21.69
N LYS A 439 19.82 8.66 22.72
CA LYS A 439 18.69 9.03 23.59
C LYS A 439 18.92 10.42 24.16
N ARG A 440 17.97 11.34 23.98
CA ARG A 440 17.90 12.58 24.76
C ARG A 440 16.99 12.35 25.96
N LYS A 441 17.52 12.48 27.19
CA LYS A 441 16.66 12.73 28.35
C LYS A 441 16.06 14.11 28.17
N VAL A 442 14.78 14.20 27.86
CA VAL A 442 14.03 15.45 27.98
C VAL A 442 13.89 15.72 29.49
N GLN A 443 14.65 16.65 30.03
CA GLN A 443 14.32 17.26 31.32
C GLN A 443 13.14 18.21 31.03
N LEU A 444 11.95 17.80 31.44
CA LEU A 444 10.83 18.74 31.58
C LEU A 444 11.20 19.64 32.75
N ASP A 445 11.55 20.88 32.44
CA ASP A 445 11.57 21.93 33.47
C ASP A 445 10.13 22.14 33.94
N GLU A 446 9.92 22.05 35.28
CA GLU A 446 8.65 22.24 35.97
C GLU A 446 8.11 23.67 35.80
#